data_cea59af0db21c96dc71c0cbb7371e0f2
#
_entry.id   cea59af0db21c96dc71c0cbb7371e0f2
#
_cell.length_a   1.000
_cell.length_b   1.000
_cell.length_c   1.000
_cell.angle_alpha   90.00
_cell.angle_beta   90.00
_cell.angle_gamma   90.00
#
_symmetry.space_group_name_H-M   'P 1'
#
loop_
_entity.id
_entity.type
_entity.pdbx_description
1 polymer ?
#
loop_
_entity_poly.entity_id
_entity_poly.type
_entity_poly.pdbx_seq_one_letter_code
_entity_poly.pdbx_strand_id
1 'polypeptide(L)'
;MITAILLLVLFLGELFFVIWNCKEKSIHRREKMLYRYGMLLLLTCLVLTDVLKGTLRYGMLLFLLFVQGTILLLQTLRRAGKEEADAADQRKVRVPRQVLHLLGTMILFGIALIPAIFFPQYQPLKPAGEYEVCSVVETWEDQSRIETYSDTGENRKVTIKIWYPKENGTYPLAVFSHGAGGMLESNASTCEELASHGYVAVSIAHPYQAAFVEDTSGKVTLADQEFMSQVMTDNGSDTEEHEQKIYQLQKEWMEIRTGDENFVLDTLLQKAA
;
A
#
# COMPACT_ATOMS: atom_id res chain seq x y z
N MET A 1 12.94 -2.57 14.66
CA MET A 1 14.39 -2.35 14.83
C MET A 1 15.00 -1.58 13.65
N ILE A 2 14.89 -2.05 12.41
CA ILE A 2 15.52 -1.41 11.22
C ILE A 2 15.03 0.04 11.03
N THR A 3 13.74 0.32 11.17
CA THR A 3 13.16 1.68 11.04
C THR A 3 13.77 2.67 12.03
N ALA A 4 13.99 2.24 13.29
CA ALA A 4 14.62 3.07 14.31
C ALA A 4 16.10 3.34 13.99
N ILE A 5 16.82 2.36 13.47
CA ILE A 5 18.20 2.51 13.01
C ILE A 5 18.29 3.51 11.85
N LEU A 6 17.39 3.41 10.87
CA LEU A 6 17.32 4.34 9.75
C LEU A 6 17.06 5.78 10.22
N LEU A 7 16.11 5.98 11.14
CA LEU A 7 15.84 7.28 11.73
C LEU A 7 17.08 7.84 12.45
N LEU A 8 17.75 6.99 13.22
CA LEU A 8 18.97 7.39 13.93
C LEU A 8 20.09 7.80 12.96
N VAL A 9 20.32 7.02 11.91
CA VAL A 9 21.35 7.33 10.88
C VAL A 9 21.02 8.65 10.18
N LEU A 10 19.76 8.86 9.80
CA LEU A 10 19.30 10.11 9.19
C LEU A 10 19.48 11.29 10.16
N PHE A 11 19.12 11.11 11.43
CA PHE A 11 19.31 12.15 12.46
C PHE A 11 20.78 12.50 12.65
N LEU A 12 21.63 11.51 12.83
CA LEU A 12 23.08 11.74 13.04
C LEU A 12 23.73 12.43 11.83
N GLY A 13 23.32 12.05 10.60
CA GLY A 13 23.81 12.72 9.40
C GLY A 13 23.36 14.18 9.32
N GLU A 14 22.09 14.48 9.62
CA GLU A 14 21.60 15.86 9.65
C GLU A 14 22.26 16.68 10.74
N LEU A 15 22.42 16.13 11.93
CA LEU A 15 23.08 16.75 13.06
C LEU A 15 24.56 17.05 12.74
N PHE A 16 25.25 16.11 12.10
CA PHE A 16 26.62 16.31 11.62
C PHE A 16 26.71 17.53 10.70
N PHE A 17 25.85 17.68 9.71
CA PHE A 17 25.82 18.82 8.81
C PHE A 17 25.52 20.14 9.53
N VAL A 18 24.65 20.14 10.54
CA VAL A 18 24.38 21.33 11.34
C VAL A 18 25.62 21.76 12.11
N ILE A 19 26.29 20.83 12.80
CA ILE A 19 27.51 21.09 13.56
C ILE A 19 28.62 21.57 12.62
N TRP A 20 28.85 20.91 11.51
CA TRP A 20 29.88 21.26 10.53
C TRP A 20 29.64 22.65 9.94
N ASN A 21 28.42 22.95 9.48
CA ASN A 21 28.04 24.26 8.96
C ASN A 21 28.27 25.39 10.01
N CYS A 22 27.94 25.13 11.28
CA CYS A 22 28.12 26.09 12.36
C CYS A 22 29.61 26.31 12.70
N LYS A 23 30.40 25.22 12.71
CA LYS A 23 31.84 25.26 13.03
C LYS A 23 32.64 26.02 11.96
N GLU A 24 32.39 25.70 10.68
CA GLU A 24 33.12 26.32 9.56
C GLU A 24 32.46 27.61 9.05
N LYS A 25 31.34 28.01 9.64
CA LYS A 25 30.54 29.17 9.20
C LYS A 25 30.23 29.18 7.71
N SER A 26 30.12 27.99 7.11
CA SER A 26 29.87 27.73 5.70
C SER A 26 28.74 26.70 5.53
N ILE A 27 28.03 26.73 4.42
CA ILE A 27 26.95 25.76 4.14
C ILE A 27 27.43 24.73 3.13
N HIS A 28 27.65 23.50 3.58
CA HIS A 28 28.16 22.37 2.80
C HIS A 28 27.01 21.68 2.01
N ARG A 29 26.55 22.36 0.94
CA ARG A 29 25.41 21.87 0.16
C ARG A 29 25.73 20.68 -0.71
N ARG A 30 26.91 20.67 -1.35
CA ARG A 30 27.35 19.60 -2.23
C ARG A 30 27.49 18.30 -1.45
N GLU A 31 28.13 18.34 -0.32
CA GLU A 31 28.36 17.21 0.57
C GLU A 31 27.03 16.69 1.13
N LYS A 32 26.13 17.60 1.53
CA LYS A 32 24.78 17.24 1.99
C LYS A 32 23.94 16.62 0.87
N MET A 33 24.05 17.11 -0.36
CA MET A 33 23.42 16.52 -1.53
C MET A 33 23.93 15.08 -1.78
N LEU A 34 25.24 14.88 -1.76
CA LEU A 34 25.86 13.56 -1.92
C LEU A 34 25.38 12.58 -0.82
N TYR A 35 25.31 13.06 0.42
CA TYR A 35 24.75 12.29 1.53
C TYR A 35 23.29 11.86 1.25
N ARG A 36 22.42 12.77 0.77
CA ARG A 36 21.02 12.46 0.45
C ARG A 36 20.88 11.42 -0.64
N TYR A 37 21.64 11.55 -1.72
CA TYR A 37 21.65 10.56 -2.79
C TYR A 37 22.29 9.24 -2.37
N GLY A 38 23.30 9.27 -1.52
CA GLY A 38 23.87 8.07 -0.91
C GLY A 38 22.83 7.30 -0.06
N MET A 39 22.08 8.03 0.77
CA MET A 39 20.98 7.43 1.56
C MET A 39 19.85 6.92 0.67
N LEU A 40 19.49 7.65 -0.40
CA LEU A 40 18.49 7.20 -1.38
C LEU A 40 18.94 5.92 -2.05
N LEU A 41 20.19 5.85 -2.53
CA LEU A 41 20.74 4.65 -3.16
C LEU A 41 20.78 3.47 -2.19
N LEU A 42 21.26 3.68 -0.97
CA LEU A 42 21.30 2.64 0.07
C LEU A 42 19.91 2.06 0.34
N LEU A 43 18.91 2.94 0.56
CA LEU A 43 17.53 2.51 0.81
C LEU A 43 16.93 1.78 -0.39
N THR A 44 17.19 2.27 -1.60
CA THR A 44 16.73 1.60 -2.83
C THR A 44 17.34 0.21 -2.93
N CYS A 45 18.63 0.05 -2.69
CA CYS A 45 19.30 -1.27 -2.67
C CYS A 45 18.69 -2.20 -1.61
N LEU A 46 18.43 -1.70 -0.39
CA LEU A 46 17.84 -2.48 0.68
C LEU A 46 16.40 -2.94 0.35
N VAL A 47 15.65 -2.14 -0.40
CA VAL A 47 14.31 -2.52 -0.89
C VAL A 47 14.42 -3.53 -2.03
N LEU A 48 15.31 -3.32 -3.00
CA LEU A 48 15.49 -4.24 -4.14
C LEU A 48 16.07 -5.60 -3.74
N THR A 49 16.83 -5.66 -2.65
CA THR A 49 17.39 -6.92 -2.10
C THR A 49 16.46 -7.61 -1.10
N ASP A 50 15.21 -7.16 -0.97
CA ASP A 50 14.20 -7.69 -0.03
C ASP A 50 14.60 -7.66 1.46
N VAL A 51 15.71 -6.99 1.80
CA VAL A 51 16.09 -6.74 3.20
C VAL A 51 15.05 -5.86 3.87
N LEU A 52 14.51 -4.88 3.13
CA LEU A 52 13.36 -4.08 3.51
C LEU A 52 12.16 -4.48 2.64
N LYS A 53 11.27 -5.33 3.17
CA LYS A 53 10.06 -5.73 2.47
C LYS A 53 9.06 -4.57 2.42
N GLY A 54 8.42 -4.41 1.26
CA GLY A 54 7.32 -3.48 1.04
C GLY A 54 7.77 -2.06 0.68
N THR A 55 7.86 -1.81 -0.63
CA THR A 55 8.16 -0.49 -1.22
C THR A 55 7.23 0.61 -0.72
N LEU A 56 5.95 0.31 -0.50
CA LEU A 56 4.96 1.29 -0.03
C LEU A 56 5.31 1.84 1.36
N ARG A 57 5.91 1.04 2.24
CA ARG A 57 6.26 1.43 3.61
C ARG A 57 7.37 2.48 3.66
N TYR A 58 8.31 2.41 2.73
CA TYR A 58 9.46 3.31 2.63
C TYR A 58 9.36 4.26 1.43
N GLY A 59 8.32 4.15 0.62
CA GLY A 59 8.11 4.95 -0.59
C GLY A 59 8.10 6.45 -0.31
N MET A 60 7.41 6.89 0.76
CA MET A 60 7.41 8.30 1.18
C MET A 60 8.80 8.79 1.58
N LEU A 61 9.60 7.96 2.26
CA LEU A 61 10.97 8.32 2.64
C LEU A 61 11.88 8.42 1.41
N LEU A 62 11.79 7.45 0.48
CA LEU A 62 12.52 7.48 -0.79
C LEU A 62 12.17 8.74 -1.59
N PHE A 63 10.90 9.04 -1.73
CA PHE A 63 10.41 10.25 -2.41
C PHE A 63 10.92 11.52 -1.74
N LEU A 64 10.86 11.60 -0.42
CA LEU A 64 11.34 12.74 0.34
C LEU A 64 12.86 12.96 0.17
N LEU A 65 13.65 11.89 0.23
CA LEU A 65 15.11 11.98 0.01
C LEU A 65 15.44 12.41 -1.41
N PHE A 66 14.70 11.89 -2.40
CA PHE A 66 14.84 12.30 -3.81
C PHE A 66 14.53 13.77 -4.01
N VAL A 67 13.39 14.26 -3.50
CA VAL A 67 12.99 15.68 -3.60
C VAL A 67 14.01 16.58 -2.93
N GLN A 68 14.43 16.24 -1.71
CA GLN A 68 15.41 17.05 -0.96
C GLN A 68 16.78 17.03 -1.63
N GLY A 69 17.22 15.90 -2.17
CA GLY A 69 18.44 15.78 -2.97
C GLY A 69 18.38 16.67 -4.22
N THR A 70 17.26 16.62 -4.95
CA THR A 70 17.02 17.43 -6.15
C THR A 70 17.01 18.92 -5.85
N ILE A 71 16.38 19.36 -4.75
CA ILE A 71 16.41 20.76 -4.32
C ILE A 71 17.85 21.22 -4.06
N LEU A 72 18.65 20.41 -3.37
CA LEU A 72 20.06 20.71 -3.12
C LEU A 72 20.88 20.76 -4.41
N LEU A 73 20.64 19.84 -5.35
CA LEU A 73 21.27 19.82 -6.67
C LEU A 73 20.96 21.11 -7.44
N LEU A 74 19.69 21.48 -7.55
CA LEU A 74 19.28 22.70 -8.25
C LEU A 74 19.87 23.96 -7.61
N GLN A 75 19.95 24.01 -6.27
CA GLN A 75 20.59 25.09 -5.55
C GLN A 75 22.09 25.16 -5.81
N THR A 76 22.76 24.01 -5.94
CA THR A 76 24.19 23.91 -6.26
C THR A 76 24.47 24.37 -7.68
N LEU A 77 23.68 23.87 -8.67
CA LEU A 77 23.81 24.26 -10.08
C LEU A 77 23.56 25.75 -10.32
N ARG A 78 22.53 26.32 -9.70
CA ARG A 78 22.23 27.76 -9.78
C ARG A 78 23.33 28.65 -9.25
N ARG A 79 24.17 28.13 -8.36
CA ARG A 79 25.30 28.87 -7.78
C ARG A 79 26.57 28.70 -8.59
N ALA A 80 26.83 27.49 -9.13
CA ALA A 80 27.98 27.30 -9.99
C ALA A 80 28.01 28.28 -11.20
N GLY A 81 26.81 28.70 -11.67
CA GLY A 81 26.69 29.76 -12.68
C GLY A 81 26.86 31.21 -12.19
N LYS A 82 27.08 31.43 -10.89
CA LYS A 82 27.23 32.77 -10.26
C LYS A 82 28.55 32.97 -9.51
N GLU A 83 29.44 31.98 -9.53
CA GLU A 83 30.67 32.02 -8.74
C GLU A 83 31.65 33.14 -9.12
N GLU A 84 31.51 33.80 -10.28
CA GLU A 84 32.30 34.99 -10.64
C GLU A 84 31.79 36.32 -10.00
N ALA A 85 30.55 36.33 -9.47
CA ALA A 85 29.96 37.57 -8.93
C ALA A 85 29.87 37.66 -7.41
N ASP A 86 29.99 36.54 -6.66
CA ASP A 86 29.60 36.47 -5.24
C ASP A 86 30.70 36.01 -4.28
N ALA A 87 31.98 36.33 -4.53
CA ALA A 87 33.04 36.19 -3.51
C ALA A 87 32.81 37.09 -2.27
N ALA A 88 31.79 37.95 -2.30
CA ALA A 88 31.49 38.92 -1.22
C ALA A 88 30.33 38.55 -0.30
N ASP A 89 29.43 37.61 -0.67
CA ASP A 89 28.27 37.23 0.17
C ASP A 89 28.48 35.90 0.89
N GLN A 90 29.43 35.85 1.79
CA GLN A 90 29.46 34.82 2.85
C GLN A 90 28.23 35.01 3.73
N ARG A 91 27.09 34.42 3.33
CA ARG A 91 25.89 34.44 4.18
C ARG A 91 26.22 33.81 5.52
N LYS A 92 26.31 34.67 6.55
CA LYS A 92 26.54 34.25 7.93
C LYS A 92 25.62 33.11 8.30
N VAL A 93 26.16 31.93 8.59
CA VAL A 93 25.40 30.79 9.11
C VAL A 93 24.73 31.23 10.40
N ARG A 94 23.38 31.24 10.40
CA ARG A 94 22.59 31.56 11.58
C ARG A 94 22.19 30.26 12.27
N VAL A 95 22.75 30.02 13.45
CA VAL A 95 22.50 28.79 14.25
C VAL A 95 20.99 28.50 14.42
N PRO A 96 20.15 29.49 14.81
CA PRO A 96 18.72 29.22 14.97
C PRO A 96 18.05 28.68 13.68
N ARG A 97 18.47 29.17 12.52
CA ARG A 97 17.95 28.72 11.23
C ARG A 97 18.40 27.28 10.91
N GLN A 98 19.61 26.89 11.28
CA GLN A 98 20.11 25.53 11.10
C GLN A 98 19.36 24.55 12.00
N VAL A 99 19.13 24.94 13.27
CA VAL A 99 18.32 24.12 14.21
C VAL A 99 16.88 23.98 13.74
N LEU A 100 16.24 25.07 13.31
CA LEU A 100 14.86 25.01 12.79
C LEU A 100 14.78 24.11 11.55
N HIS A 101 15.80 24.17 10.68
CA HIS A 101 15.85 23.28 9.49
C HIS A 101 16.05 21.83 9.91
N LEU A 102 16.87 21.53 10.91
CA LEU A 102 17.04 20.19 11.46
C LEU A 102 15.72 19.66 12.00
N LEU A 103 15.04 20.43 12.86
CA LEU A 103 13.75 20.03 13.43
C LEU A 103 12.70 19.76 12.34
N GLY A 104 12.55 20.68 11.38
CA GLY A 104 11.62 20.49 10.27
C GLY A 104 11.96 19.26 9.42
N THR A 105 13.23 18.99 9.16
CA THR A 105 13.67 17.80 8.42
C THR A 105 13.35 16.51 9.20
N MET A 106 13.57 16.51 10.52
CA MET A 106 13.27 15.35 11.37
C MET A 106 11.78 15.07 11.47
N ILE A 107 10.95 16.12 11.54
CA ILE A 107 9.48 15.96 11.49
C ILE A 107 9.06 15.32 10.16
N LEU A 108 9.61 15.79 9.03
CA LEU A 108 9.31 15.22 7.71
C LEU A 108 9.75 13.75 7.61
N PHE A 109 10.92 13.39 8.14
CA PHE A 109 11.35 11.99 8.18
C PHE A 109 10.46 11.13 9.09
N GLY A 110 10.04 11.68 10.23
CA GLY A 110 9.08 11.01 11.12
C GLY A 110 7.77 10.71 10.41
N ILE A 111 7.19 11.71 9.73
CA ILE A 111 5.97 11.54 8.94
C ILE A 111 6.16 10.53 7.81
N ALA A 112 7.29 10.60 7.08
CA ALA A 112 7.58 9.67 5.98
C ALA A 112 7.76 8.21 6.44
N LEU A 113 8.05 7.99 7.71
CA LEU A 113 8.21 6.66 8.32
C LEU A 113 6.95 6.16 9.05
N ILE A 114 5.89 6.98 9.13
CA ILE A 114 4.60 6.56 9.72
C ILE A 114 4.13 5.21 9.14
N PRO A 115 4.10 5.00 7.81
CA PRO A 115 3.67 3.70 7.26
C PRO A 115 4.53 2.53 7.73
N ALA A 116 5.85 2.73 7.85
CA ALA A 116 6.76 1.69 8.29
C ALA A 116 6.64 1.35 9.79
N ILE A 117 6.14 2.30 10.60
CA ILE A 117 5.90 2.12 12.04
C ILE A 117 4.57 1.41 12.27
N PHE A 118 3.49 1.89 11.63
CA PHE A 118 2.14 1.38 11.84
C PHE A 118 1.89 0.04 11.12
N PHE A 119 2.59 -0.21 10.00
CA PHE A 119 2.52 -1.47 9.28
C PHE A 119 3.83 -2.24 9.44
N PRO A 120 4.06 -2.94 10.57
CA PRO A 120 5.28 -3.70 10.80
C PRO A 120 5.47 -4.75 9.71
N GLN A 121 6.72 -5.11 9.42
CA GLN A 121 7.04 -6.12 8.43
C GLN A 121 6.50 -7.47 8.92
N TYR A 122 5.40 -7.89 8.32
CA TYR A 122 4.78 -9.18 8.58
C TYR A 122 5.47 -10.25 7.73
N GLN A 123 5.77 -11.36 8.35
CA GLN A 123 6.12 -12.60 7.65
C GLN A 123 4.97 -13.57 7.93
N PRO A 124 4.22 -13.98 6.88
CA PRO A 124 3.18 -14.97 7.07
C PRO A 124 3.80 -16.25 7.66
N LEU A 125 3.09 -16.87 8.58
CA LEU A 125 3.45 -18.20 9.05
C LEU A 125 3.36 -19.17 7.87
N LYS A 126 4.24 -20.15 7.84
CA LYS A 126 4.11 -21.23 6.86
C LYS A 126 2.85 -22.03 7.21
N PRO A 127 2.07 -22.45 6.20
CA PRO A 127 0.93 -23.33 6.44
C PRO A 127 1.37 -24.58 7.23
N ALA A 128 0.53 -25.01 8.16
CA ALA A 128 0.83 -26.12 9.08
C ALA A 128 0.29 -27.48 8.59
N GLY A 129 -0.54 -27.49 7.54
CA GLY A 129 -1.14 -28.69 6.98
C GLY A 129 -0.14 -29.56 6.20
N GLU A 130 -0.59 -30.75 5.83
CA GLU A 130 0.24 -31.77 5.18
C GLU A 130 0.32 -31.59 3.65
N TYR A 131 -0.59 -30.81 3.05
CA TYR A 131 -0.66 -30.63 1.60
C TYR A 131 0.19 -29.45 1.13
N GLU A 132 0.91 -29.64 0.02
CA GLU A 132 1.51 -28.53 -0.73
C GLU A 132 0.40 -27.72 -1.41
N VAL A 133 0.39 -26.40 -1.18
CA VAL A 133 -0.68 -25.52 -1.65
C VAL A 133 -0.32 -24.88 -2.99
N CYS A 134 -1.25 -24.96 -3.93
CA CYS A 134 -1.25 -24.20 -5.17
C CYS A 134 -2.30 -23.09 -5.12
N SER A 135 -2.13 -22.05 -5.94
CA SER A 135 -3.17 -21.03 -6.11
C SER A 135 -3.26 -20.54 -7.54
N VAL A 136 -4.46 -20.11 -7.93
CA VAL A 136 -4.76 -19.52 -9.23
C VAL A 136 -5.72 -18.34 -9.07
N VAL A 137 -5.56 -17.33 -9.91
CA VAL A 137 -6.50 -16.21 -10.02
C VAL A 137 -7.26 -16.36 -11.34
N GLU A 138 -8.58 -16.28 -11.29
CA GLU A 138 -9.44 -16.30 -12.47
C GLU A 138 -10.42 -15.12 -12.42
N THR A 139 -10.83 -14.63 -13.58
CA THR A 139 -11.90 -13.65 -13.72
C THR A 139 -12.98 -14.26 -14.59
N TRP A 140 -14.20 -14.33 -14.06
CA TRP A 140 -15.36 -14.89 -14.74
C TRP A 140 -16.39 -13.81 -15.02
N GLU A 141 -17.04 -13.91 -16.18
CA GLU A 141 -18.08 -12.98 -16.62
C GLU A 141 -19.46 -13.62 -16.42
N ASP A 142 -20.29 -12.98 -15.60
CA ASP A 142 -21.67 -13.40 -15.37
C ASP A 142 -22.57 -12.85 -16.47
N GLN A 143 -22.92 -13.71 -17.41
CA GLN A 143 -23.78 -13.38 -18.55
C GLN A 143 -25.23 -13.04 -18.17
N SER A 144 -25.64 -13.33 -16.93
CA SER A 144 -26.97 -13.07 -16.43
C SER A 144 -27.16 -11.73 -15.76
N ARG A 145 -26.06 -11.06 -15.39
CA ARG A 145 -26.10 -9.79 -14.65
C ARG A 145 -25.28 -8.70 -15.35
N ILE A 146 -25.87 -7.52 -15.44
CA ILE A 146 -25.20 -6.30 -15.91
C ILE A 146 -24.51 -5.63 -14.71
N GLU A 147 -23.35 -5.01 -14.96
CA GLU A 147 -22.66 -4.21 -13.96
C GLU A 147 -23.45 -2.94 -13.62
N THR A 148 -23.77 -2.75 -12.34
CA THR A 148 -24.63 -1.66 -11.86
C THR A 148 -23.88 -0.42 -11.40
N TYR A 149 -22.55 -0.55 -11.15
CA TYR A 149 -21.70 0.59 -10.77
C TYR A 149 -21.13 1.36 -11.97
N SER A 150 -21.39 0.89 -13.20
CA SER A 150 -20.95 1.58 -14.41
C SER A 150 -22.04 1.59 -15.46
N ASP A 151 -22.13 2.69 -16.22
CA ASP A 151 -23.11 2.86 -17.30
C ASP A 151 -22.66 2.25 -18.64
N THR A 152 -21.68 1.34 -18.62
CA THR A 152 -21.12 0.74 -19.84
C THR A 152 -22.02 -0.33 -20.45
N GLY A 153 -22.97 -0.86 -19.70
CA GLY A 153 -23.83 -1.97 -20.12
C GLY A 153 -23.08 -3.30 -20.25
N GLU A 154 -21.85 -3.39 -19.74
CA GLU A 154 -21.07 -4.63 -19.70
C GLU A 154 -21.66 -5.61 -18.67
N ASN A 155 -21.45 -6.90 -18.91
CA ASN A 155 -21.76 -7.91 -17.92
C ASN A 155 -20.85 -7.79 -16.70
N ARG A 156 -21.38 -8.21 -15.53
CA ARG A 156 -20.60 -8.20 -14.29
C ARG A 156 -19.46 -9.23 -14.35
N LYS A 157 -18.26 -8.78 -14.02
CA LYS A 157 -17.07 -9.63 -13.95
C LYS A 157 -16.67 -9.82 -12.50
N VAL A 158 -16.44 -11.07 -12.10
CA VAL A 158 -16.03 -11.42 -10.73
C VAL A 158 -14.66 -12.06 -10.79
N THR A 159 -13.70 -11.47 -10.08
CA THR A 159 -12.35 -12.03 -9.94
C THR A 159 -12.27 -12.84 -8.66
N ILE A 160 -11.73 -14.05 -8.76
CA ILE A 160 -11.56 -14.96 -7.63
C ILE A 160 -10.12 -15.41 -7.53
N LYS A 161 -9.72 -15.80 -6.33
CA LYS A 161 -8.49 -16.55 -6.09
C LYS A 161 -8.81 -17.85 -5.39
N ILE A 162 -8.29 -18.94 -5.95
CA ILE A 162 -8.50 -20.29 -5.46
C ILE A 162 -7.16 -20.79 -4.91
N TRP A 163 -7.16 -21.27 -3.67
CA TRP A 163 -6.06 -22.02 -3.06
C TRP A 163 -6.53 -23.47 -2.92
N TYR A 164 -5.70 -24.40 -3.31
CA TYR A 164 -6.06 -25.83 -3.35
C TYR A 164 -4.82 -26.70 -3.11
N PRO A 165 -5.02 -27.94 -2.57
CA PRO A 165 -3.97 -28.93 -2.52
C PRO A 165 -3.44 -29.25 -3.91
N LYS A 166 -2.12 -29.35 -4.04
CA LYS A 166 -1.46 -29.75 -5.30
C LYS A 166 -1.84 -31.15 -5.76
N GLU A 167 -2.13 -32.02 -4.81
CA GLU A 167 -2.50 -33.38 -5.07
C GLU A 167 -3.95 -33.49 -5.57
N ASN A 168 -4.17 -34.35 -6.57
CA ASN A 168 -5.52 -34.59 -7.07
C ASN A 168 -6.36 -35.32 -6.02
N GLY A 169 -7.57 -34.83 -5.78
CA GLY A 169 -8.49 -35.40 -4.80
C GLY A 169 -9.84 -34.72 -4.80
N THR A 170 -10.73 -35.18 -3.94
CA THR A 170 -12.00 -34.52 -3.65
C THR A 170 -11.88 -33.83 -2.30
N TYR A 171 -12.03 -32.53 -2.30
CA TYR A 171 -11.83 -31.68 -1.14
C TYR A 171 -13.06 -30.84 -0.84
N PRO A 172 -13.37 -30.59 0.44
CA PRO A 172 -14.43 -29.66 0.81
C PRO A 172 -14.12 -28.25 0.33
N LEU A 173 -15.16 -27.51 -0.06
CA LEU A 173 -15.08 -26.12 -0.52
C LEU A 173 -15.30 -25.16 0.63
N ALA A 174 -14.45 -24.16 0.77
CA ALA A 174 -14.62 -23.00 1.63
C ALA A 174 -14.62 -21.71 0.78
N VAL A 175 -15.64 -20.87 0.93
CA VAL A 175 -15.75 -19.61 0.21
C VAL A 175 -15.62 -18.46 1.18
N PHE A 176 -14.82 -17.47 0.81
CA PHE A 176 -14.58 -16.26 1.58
C PHE A 176 -14.99 -15.02 0.78
N SER A 177 -15.81 -14.19 1.41
CA SER A 177 -16.23 -12.87 0.94
C SER A 177 -15.69 -11.82 1.90
N HIS A 178 -14.91 -10.87 1.39
CA HIS A 178 -14.27 -9.83 2.21
C HIS A 178 -15.26 -8.76 2.67
N GLY A 179 -14.95 -8.02 3.75
CA GLY A 179 -15.73 -6.86 4.20
C GLY A 179 -15.67 -5.67 3.21
N ALA A 180 -16.47 -4.62 3.46
CA ALA A 180 -16.45 -3.40 2.66
C ALA A 180 -15.04 -2.81 2.59
N GLY A 181 -14.58 -2.45 1.38
CA GLY A 181 -13.22 -1.94 1.15
C GLY A 181 -12.11 -2.98 1.36
N GLY A 182 -12.44 -4.27 1.54
CA GLY A 182 -11.45 -5.34 1.57
C GLY A 182 -10.85 -5.63 0.18
N MET A 183 -10.07 -6.67 0.08
CA MET A 183 -9.37 -7.06 -1.15
C MET A 183 -9.45 -8.58 -1.34
N LEU A 184 -9.20 -9.03 -2.56
CA LEU A 184 -9.13 -10.45 -2.92
C LEU A 184 -8.25 -11.27 -1.95
N GLU A 185 -7.17 -10.69 -1.45
CA GLU A 185 -6.21 -11.36 -0.57
C GLU A 185 -6.33 -10.98 0.92
N SER A 186 -7.45 -10.39 1.35
CA SER A 186 -7.63 -9.94 2.74
C SER A 186 -7.42 -11.05 3.77
N ASN A 187 -7.75 -12.31 3.43
CA ASN A 187 -7.56 -13.49 4.28
C ASN A 187 -6.72 -14.59 3.58
N ALA A 188 -5.73 -14.19 2.77
CA ALA A 188 -4.90 -15.13 2.03
C ALA A 188 -4.26 -16.20 2.94
N SER A 189 -3.75 -15.81 4.12
CA SER A 189 -3.14 -16.76 5.06
C SER A 189 -4.12 -17.81 5.59
N THR A 190 -5.38 -17.43 5.84
CA THR A 190 -6.43 -18.37 6.25
C THR A 190 -6.81 -19.31 5.11
N CYS A 191 -6.94 -18.79 3.90
CA CYS A 191 -7.26 -19.60 2.71
C CYS A 191 -6.12 -20.60 2.40
N GLU A 192 -4.87 -20.15 2.54
CA GLU A 192 -3.67 -20.99 2.36
C GLU A 192 -3.58 -22.07 3.43
N GLU A 193 -3.89 -21.72 4.69
CA GLU A 193 -3.94 -22.68 5.79
C GLU A 193 -5.03 -23.73 5.57
N LEU A 194 -6.25 -23.32 5.19
CA LEU A 194 -7.33 -24.26 4.85
C LEU A 194 -6.91 -25.21 3.72
N ALA A 195 -6.29 -24.69 2.66
CA ALA A 195 -5.83 -25.52 1.54
C ALA A 195 -4.74 -26.51 1.97
N SER A 196 -3.86 -26.10 2.87
CA SER A 196 -2.83 -27.01 3.42
C SER A 196 -3.42 -28.15 4.25
N HIS A 197 -4.65 -28.00 4.75
CA HIS A 197 -5.42 -29.02 5.46
C HIS A 197 -6.42 -29.76 4.59
N GLY A 198 -6.33 -29.65 3.28
CA GLY A 198 -7.16 -30.41 2.33
C GLY A 198 -8.51 -29.78 2.03
N TYR A 199 -8.58 -28.45 1.96
CA TYR A 199 -9.75 -27.72 1.45
C TYR A 199 -9.41 -27.08 0.10
N VAL A 200 -10.44 -26.82 -0.70
CA VAL A 200 -10.38 -25.81 -1.76
C VAL A 200 -10.93 -24.53 -1.17
N ALA A 201 -10.10 -23.51 -1.00
CA ALA A 201 -10.48 -22.22 -0.45
C ALA A 201 -10.57 -21.19 -1.57
N VAL A 202 -11.70 -20.48 -1.68
CA VAL A 202 -11.96 -19.51 -2.73
C VAL A 202 -12.27 -18.15 -2.10
N SER A 203 -11.48 -17.15 -2.44
CA SER A 203 -11.77 -15.75 -2.12
C SER A 203 -12.41 -15.06 -3.32
N ILE A 204 -13.45 -14.27 -3.08
CA ILE A 204 -14.17 -13.51 -4.09
C ILE A 204 -13.84 -12.03 -3.92
N ALA A 205 -13.41 -11.36 -5.01
CA ALA A 205 -13.32 -9.93 -5.08
C ALA A 205 -14.62 -9.36 -5.64
N HIS A 206 -15.23 -8.44 -4.88
CA HIS A 206 -16.46 -7.76 -5.31
C HIS A 206 -16.06 -6.42 -5.96
N PRO A 207 -16.04 -6.30 -7.30
CA PRO A 207 -15.68 -5.06 -7.98
C PRO A 207 -16.53 -3.89 -7.46
N TYR A 208 -15.92 -2.71 -7.37
CA TYR A 208 -16.49 -1.47 -6.81
C TYR A 208 -16.77 -1.47 -5.30
N GLN A 209 -16.86 -2.64 -4.65
CA GLN A 209 -17.01 -2.76 -3.19
C GLN A 209 -15.72 -3.22 -2.49
N ALA A 210 -14.73 -3.66 -3.25
CA ALA A 210 -13.36 -3.88 -2.80
C ALA A 210 -12.55 -2.59 -2.92
N ALA A 211 -11.47 -2.43 -2.14
CA ALA A 211 -10.57 -1.29 -2.28
C ALA A 211 -10.03 -1.16 -3.70
N PHE A 212 -9.66 -2.29 -4.28
CA PHE A 212 -9.38 -2.45 -5.71
C PHE A 212 -9.50 -3.92 -6.10
N VAL A 213 -9.77 -4.15 -7.38
CA VAL A 213 -9.74 -5.47 -8.01
C VAL A 213 -8.92 -5.36 -9.28
N GLU A 214 -7.88 -6.18 -9.41
CA GLU A 214 -7.17 -6.39 -10.67
C GLU A 214 -7.66 -7.69 -11.30
N ASP A 215 -8.20 -7.59 -12.49
CA ASP A 215 -8.67 -8.76 -13.25
C ASP A 215 -7.51 -9.47 -13.99
N THR A 216 -7.78 -10.66 -14.53
CA THR A 216 -6.77 -11.44 -15.26
C THR A 216 -6.29 -10.80 -16.56
N SER A 217 -6.91 -9.70 -17.02
CA SER A 217 -6.43 -8.89 -18.14
C SER A 217 -5.49 -7.76 -17.70
N GLY A 218 -5.34 -7.54 -16.38
CA GLY A 218 -4.57 -6.43 -15.80
C GLY A 218 -5.39 -5.14 -15.67
N LYS A 219 -6.70 -5.15 -15.93
CA LYS A 219 -7.57 -3.99 -15.68
C LYS A 219 -7.81 -3.85 -14.18
N VAL A 220 -7.54 -2.65 -13.65
CA VAL A 220 -7.79 -2.34 -12.23
C VAL A 220 -9.11 -1.59 -12.10
N THR A 221 -10.00 -2.12 -11.26
CA THR A 221 -11.26 -1.48 -10.83
C THR A 221 -11.12 -1.03 -9.39
N LEU A 222 -11.30 0.26 -9.12
CA LEU A 222 -11.24 0.82 -7.77
C LEU A 222 -12.61 0.75 -7.09
N ALA A 223 -12.62 0.91 -5.76
CA ALA A 223 -13.85 1.09 -5.00
C ALA A 223 -14.67 2.26 -5.55
N ASP A 224 -15.99 2.09 -5.60
CA ASP A 224 -16.89 3.18 -5.93
C ASP A 224 -16.87 4.25 -4.82
N GLN A 225 -16.80 5.53 -5.22
CA GLN A 225 -16.66 6.63 -4.28
C GLN A 225 -17.94 6.83 -3.45
N GLU A 226 -19.12 6.67 -4.05
CA GLU A 226 -20.38 6.82 -3.36
C GLU A 226 -20.55 5.69 -2.33
N PHE A 227 -20.32 4.43 -2.74
CA PHE A 227 -20.30 3.28 -1.83
C PHE A 227 -19.36 3.51 -0.64
N MET A 228 -18.11 3.91 -0.86
CA MET A 228 -17.15 4.16 0.21
C MET A 228 -17.56 5.31 1.13
N SER A 229 -18.14 6.37 0.56
CA SER A 229 -18.67 7.49 1.34
C SER A 229 -19.83 7.05 2.23
N GLN A 230 -20.75 6.26 1.70
CA GLN A 230 -21.89 5.72 2.43
C GLN A 230 -21.42 4.81 3.59
N VAL A 231 -20.48 3.89 3.34
CA VAL A 231 -19.88 3.01 4.36
C VAL A 231 -19.22 3.81 5.48
N MET A 232 -18.52 4.91 5.15
CA MET A 232 -17.87 5.76 6.17
C MET A 232 -18.86 6.60 6.97
N THR A 233 -20.01 6.96 6.38
CA THR A 233 -21.03 7.78 7.02
C THR A 233 -21.97 6.97 7.90
N ASP A 234 -22.02 5.66 7.71
CA ASP A 234 -22.87 4.71 8.43
C ASP A 234 -22.67 4.73 9.95
N ASN A 235 -21.53 5.19 10.42
CA ASN A 235 -21.20 5.25 11.86
C ASN A 235 -21.64 6.56 12.54
N GLY A 236 -22.52 7.36 11.96
CA GLY A 236 -22.64 8.78 12.34
C GLY A 236 -23.89 9.25 13.08
N SER A 237 -24.98 8.49 13.19
CA SER A 237 -26.16 8.94 13.97
C SER A 237 -27.07 7.80 14.44
N ASP A 238 -27.51 7.87 15.70
CA ASP A 238 -28.37 6.89 16.38
C ASP A 238 -29.87 7.23 16.23
N THR A 239 -30.32 7.67 15.05
CA THR A 239 -31.75 7.92 14.82
C THR A 239 -32.39 6.74 14.08
N GLU A 240 -33.65 6.41 14.46
CA GLU A 240 -34.40 5.30 13.84
C GLU A 240 -34.53 5.45 12.30
N GLU A 241 -34.69 6.67 11.81
CA GLU A 241 -34.73 6.96 10.37
C GLU A 241 -33.37 6.69 9.69
N HIS A 242 -32.28 7.01 10.37
CA HIS A 242 -30.94 6.71 9.89
C HIS A 242 -30.69 5.22 9.82
N GLU A 243 -31.04 4.47 10.87
CA GLU A 243 -30.91 3.01 10.91
C GLU A 243 -31.67 2.33 9.80
N GLN A 244 -32.92 2.76 9.52
CA GLN A 244 -33.69 2.21 8.41
C GLN A 244 -33.06 2.47 7.05
N LYS A 245 -32.55 3.67 6.82
CA LYS A 245 -31.85 4.04 5.58
C LYS A 245 -30.59 3.17 5.38
N ILE A 246 -29.79 3.02 6.41
CA ILE A 246 -28.58 2.20 6.39
C ILE A 246 -28.91 0.73 6.13
N TYR A 247 -29.94 0.21 6.76
CA TYR A 247 -30.40 -1.16 6.51
C TYR A 247 -30.75 -1.42 5.04
N GLN A 248 -31.41 -0.46 4.38
CA GLN A 248 -31.73 -0.59 2.97
C GLN A 248 -30.47 -0.56 2.09
N LEU A 249 -29.53 0.35 2.36
CA LEU A 249 -28.23 0.39 1.67
C LEU A 249 -27.43 -0.91 1.85
N GLN A 250 -27.34 -1.41 3.07
CA GLN A 250 -26.65 -2.67 3.36
C GLN A 250 -27.30 -3.85 2.63
N LYS A 251 -28.63 -3.86 2.54
CA LYS A 251 -29.36 -4.88 1.79
C LYS A 251 -29.01 -4.85 0.30
N GLU A 252 -29.00 -3.68 -0.32
CA GLU A 252 -28.60 -3.51 -1.73
C GLU A 252 -27.15 -3.96 -1.96
N TRP A 253 -26.22 -3.60 -1.08
CA TRP A 253 -24.83 -4.05 -1.18
C TRP A 253 -24.70 -5.57 -1.04
N MET A 254 -25.46 -6.16 -0.12
CA MET A 254 -25.44 -7.60 0.10
C MET A 254 -26.11 -8.39 -1.03
N GLU A 255 -27.13 -7.85 -1.69
CA GLU A 255 -27.73 -8.46 -2.87
C GLU A 255 -26.70 -8.64 -4.00
N ILE A 256 -25.86 -7.63 -4.25
CA ILE A 256 -24.78 -7.69 -5.23
C ILE A 256 -23.76 -8.77 -4.84
N ARG A 257 -23.32 -8.80 -3.58
CA ARG A 257 -22.34 -9.77 -3.08
C ARG A 257 -22.87 -11.20 -3.11
N THR A 258 -24.08 -11.40 -2.64
CA THR A 258 -24.73 -12.71 -2.67
C THR A 258 -24.92 -13.21 -4.12
N GLY A 259 -25.21 -12.28 -5.04
CA GLY A 259 -25.22 -12.60 -6.47
C GLY A 259 -23.86 -13.06 -6.98
N ASP A 260 -22.76 -12.40 -6.58
CA ASP A 260 -21.39 -12.79 -6.94
C ASP A 260 -21.05 -14.17 -6.33
N GLU A 261 -21.40 -14.40 -5.07
CA GLU A 261 -21.17 -15.68 -4.38
C GLU A 261 -21.91 -16.83 -5.06
N ASN A 262 -23.19 -16.66 -5.35
CA ASN A 262 -24.00 -17.67 -6.05
C ASN A 262 -23.42 -17.98 -7.44
N PHE A 263 -23.08 -16.94 -8.21
CA PHE A 263 -22.47 -17.12 -9.53
C PHE A 263 -21.15 -17.89 -9.45
N VAL A 264 -20.31 -17.58 -8.48
CA VAL A 264 -19.03 -18.27 -8.27
C VAL A 264 -19.25 -19.71 -7.85
N LEU A 265 -20.17 -19.99 -6.93
CA LEU A 265 -20.52 -21.34 -6.49
C LEU A 265 -21.05 -22.20 -7.65
N ASP A 266 -21.99 -21.66 -8.43
CA ASP A 266 -22.58 -22.37 -9.57
C ASP A 266 -21.51 -22.68 -10.63
N THR A 267 -20.61 -21.72 -10.90
CA THR A 267 -19.51 -21.90 -11.86
C THR A 267 -18.51 -22.96 -11.39
N LEU A 268 -18.16 -22.96 -10.09
CA LEU A 268 -17.27 -23.97 -9.52
C LEU A 268 -17.88 -25.36 -9.60
N LEU A 269 -19.15 -25.50 -9.26
CA LEU A 269 -19.87 -26.79 -9.34
C LEU A 269 -19.96 -27.32 -10.78
N GLN A 270 -20.17 -26.43 -11.75
CA GLN A 270 -20.18 -26.81 -13.18
C GLN A 270 -18.78 -27.24 -13.66
N LYS A 271 -17.72 -26.60 -13.19
CA LYS A 271 -16.34 -26.96 -13.56
C LYS A 271 -15.83 -28.22 -12.87
N ALA A 272 -16.43 -28.60 -11.73
CA ALA A 272 -16.07 -29.81 -10.96
C ALA A 272 -16.80 -31.06 -11.43
N ALA A 273 -17.90 -30.94 -12.20
CA ALA A 273 -18.69 -32.03 -12.76
C ALA A 273 -18.08 -32.58 -14.05
#